data_2db8e5cf0ccfa5f1d5179c5124dfb4de
#
_entry.id   2db8e5cf0ccfa5f1d5179c5124dfb4de
#
_cell.length_a   1.000
_cell.length_b   1.000
_cell.length_c   1.000
_cell.angle_alpha   90.00
_cell.angle_beta   90.00
_cell.angle_gamma   90.00
#
_symmetry.space_group_name_H-M   'P 1'
#
loop_
_entity.id
_entity.type
_entity.pdbx_description
1 polymer ?
#
loop_
_entity_poly.entity_id
_entity_poly.type
_entity_poly.pdbx_seq_one_letter_code
_entity_poly.pdbx_strand_id
1 'polypeptide(L)'
;MKRYKTLETLFGKVDLSFAEKVLNEAYHPKDSPGRPPRKPLGVFKAHLLRRLRHVPSDRVLVRQLWKDPRLRRICDIEKNEPPYGIAVLSMFRKRVGPERLMRIVDHAIGLLVRKGRIKGEALALDSTFIKAHSRRNLDNRTGYSDPESRVGRAVKTRDLGYRLHLAVDARSEMPVAMTVASANENEKKHSLKLFLRRLRAK
;
A
#
# COMPACT_ATOMS: atom_id res chain seq x y z
N MET A 1 -2.92 18.14 -20.39
CA MET A 1 -2.17 19.11 -19.59
C MET A 1 -2.72 19.27 -18.15
N LYS A 2 -4.03 19.43 -17.92
CA LYS A 2 -4.63 19.57 -16.54
C LYS A 2 -4.29 18.44 -15.56
N ARG A 3 -4.25 17.17 -15.99
CA ARG A 3 -4.01 16.00 -15.10
C ARG A 3 -2.63 15.95 -14.44
N TYR A 4 -1.57 16.43 -15.10
CA TYR A 4 -0.22 16.47 -14.52
C TYR A 4 -0.07 17.60 -13.48
N LYS A 5 -0.64 18.76 -13.75
CA LYS A 5 -0.67 19.87 -12.78
C LYS A 5 -1.29 19.44 -11.45
N THR A 6 -2.34 18.60 -11.51
CA THR A 6 -3.00 18.06 -10.31
C THR A 6 -2.09 17.13 -9.51
N LEU A 7 -1.30 16.26 -10.17
CA LEU A 7 -0.38 15.34 -9.50
C LEU A 7 0.83 16.07 -8.91
N GLU A 8 1.46 16.97 -9.66
CA GLU A 8 2.55 17.81 -9.16
C GLU A 8 2.09 18.64 -7.95
N THR A 9 0.89 19.22 -8.02
CA THR A 9 0.30 19.97 -6.91
C THR A 9 0.00 19.06 -5.71
N LEU A 10 -0.50 17.85 -5.94
CA LEU A 10 -0.77 16.89 -4.88
C LEU A 10 0.52 16.52 -4.13
N PHE A 11 1.54 16.07 -4.85
CA PHE A 11 2.80 15.67 -4.23
C PHE A 11 3.60 16.83 -3.64
N GLY A 12 3.40 18.06 -4.13
CA GLY A 12 4.02 19.26 -3.56
C GLY A 12 3.30 19.81 -2.31
N LYS A 13 2.02 19.46 -2.11
CA LYS A 13 1.24 19.94 -0.96
C LYS A 13 1.14 18.94 0.20
N VAL A 14 1.36 17.65 -0.07
CA VAL A 14 1.30 16.61 0.95
C VAL A 14 2.64 16.50 1.64
N ASP A 15 2.64 16.69 2.96
CA ASP A 15 3.82 16.39 3.77
C ASP A 15 4.04 14.87 3.83
N LEU A 16 5.15 14.43 3.25
CA LEU A 16 5.58 13.03 3.21
C LEU A 16 6.77 12.76 4.14
N SER A 17 7.16 13.68 5.01
CA SER A 17 8.31 13.55 5.91
C SER A 17 8.21 12.32 6.82
N PHE A 18 7.03 12.06 7.37
CA PHE A 18 6.80 10.84 8.15
C PHE A 18 6.94 9.58 7.32
N ALA A 19 6.39 9.56 6.11
CA ALA A 19 6.54 8.43 5.19
C ALA A 19 8.01 8.21 4.84
N GLU A 20 8.77 9.26 4.55
CA GLU A 20 10.20 9.18 4.25
C GLU A 20 10.97 8.56 5.42
N LYS A 21 10.72 9.01 6.66
CA LYS A 21 11.34 8.44 7.86
C LYS A 21 11.07 6.93 7.96
N VAL A 22 9.81 6.51 7.86
CA VAL A 22 9.41 5.09 7.96
C VAL A 22 10.01 4.25 6.82
N LEU A 23 10.05 4.80 5.60
CA LEU A 23 10.62 4.11 4.45
C LEU A 23 12.13 3.92 4.58
N ASN A 24 12.84 4.91 5.11
CA ASN A 24 14.28 4.84 5.31
C ASN A 24 14.67 3.77 6.35
N GLU A 25 13.81 3.46 7.32
CA GLU A 25 14.02 2.34 8.27
C GLU A 25 14.16 0.97 7.57
N ALA A 26 13.60 0.81 6.35
CA ALA A 26 13.69 -0.43 5.58
C ALA A 26 15.01 -0.58 4.81
N TYR A 27 15.82 0.47 4.79
CA TYR A 27 17.08 0.52 4.06
C TYR A 27 18.24 0.69 5.03
N HIS A 28 19.25 -0.15 4.90
CA HIS A 28 20.40 -0.13 5.77
C HIS A 28 21.15 1.22 5.76
N PRO A 29 21.89 1.52 6.84
CA PRO A 29 22.70 2.74 6.96
C PRO A 29 23.62 2.93 5.75
N LYS A 30 24.03 4.18 5.55
CA LYS A 30 24.89 4.60 4.42
C LYS A 30 26.22 3.84 4.31
N ASP A 31 26.65 3.18 5.38
CA ASP A 31 27.94 2.49 5.50
C ASP A 31 27.92 1.03 5.06
N SER A 32 26.80 0.54 4.55
CA SER A 32 26.73 -0.82 3.99
C SER A 32 27.50 -0.89 2.66
N PRO A 33 28.33 -1.93 2.46
CA PRO A 33 29.04 -2.09 1.19
C PRO A 33 28.06 -2.30 0.03
N GLY A 34 28.39 -1.74 -1.12
CA GLY A 34 27.61 -1.89 -2.35
C GLY A 34 27.04 -0.56 -2.89
N ARG A 35 26.28 -0.67 -3.98
CA ARG A 35 25.64 0.50 -4.59
C ARG A 35 24.56 1.08 -3.67
N PRO A 36 24.57 2.41 -3.41
CA PRO A 36 23.55 3.06 -2.62
C PRO A 36 22.13 2.77 -3.14
N PRO A 37 21.17 2.56 -2.25
CA PRO A 37 19.79 2.32 -2.67
C PRO A 37 19.22 3.56 -3.36
N ARG A 38 18.31 3.36 -4.29
CA ARG A 38 17.53 4.45 -4.89
C ARG A 38 16.66 5.08 -3.79
N LYS A 39 16.43 6.41 -3.88
CA LYS A 39 15.63 7.18 -2.91
C LYS A 39 14.30 6.46 -2.59
N PRO A 40 14.09 5.92 -1.38
CA PRO A 40 12.90 5.11 -1.07
C PRO A 40 11.59 5.89 -1.25
N LEU A 41 11.60 7.19 -0.91
CA LEU A 41 10.44 8.06 -1.09
C LEU A 41 10.07 8.21 -2.58
N GLY A 42 11.05 8.35 -3.46
CA GLY A 42 10.80 8.44 -4.91
C GLY A 42 10.17 7.16 -5.47
N VAL A 43 10.63 5.99 -5.01
CA VAL A 43 10.03 4.69 -5.38
C VAL A 43 8.60 4.58 -4.83
N PHE A 44 8.35 5.04 -3.60
CA PHE A 44 7.01 5.11 -3.02
C PHE A 44 6.08 6.00 -3.83
N LYS A 45 6.53 7.20 -4.23
CA LYS A 45 5.79 8.10 -5.13
C LYS A 45 5.46 7.43 -6.45
N ALA A 46 6.37 6.62 -7.02
CA ALA A 46 6.10 5.85 -8.23
C ALA A 46 4.97 4.82 -8.03
N HIS A 47 4.91 4.14 -6.88
CA HIS A 47 3.80 3.25 -6.55
C HIS A 47 2.48 4.00 -6.38
N LEU A 48 2.47 5.15 -5.71
CA LEU A 48 1.29 6.00 -5.59
C LEU A 48 0.83 6.50 -6.97
N LEU A 49 1.76 6.98 -7.80
CA LEU A 49 1.51 7.41 -9.17
C LEU A 49 0.85 6.31 -10.00
N ARG A 50 1.36 5.07 -9.88
CA ARG A 50 0.77 3.91 -10.54
C ARG A 50 -0.71 3.73 -10.19
N ARG A 51 -1.04 3.85 -8.90
CA ARG A 51 -2.43 3.71 -8.41
C ARG A 51 -3.32 4.88 -8.83
N LEU A 52 -2.87 6.11 -8.63
CA LEU A 52 -3.61 7.32 -8.97
C LEU A 52 -3.90 7.46 -10.48
N ARG A 53 -3.05 6.89 -11.32
CA ARG A 53 -3.24 6.89 -12.77
C ARG A 53 -3.83 5.60 -13.33
N HIS A 54 -4.20 4.65 -12.47
CA HIS A 54 -4.71 3.34 -12.87
C HIS A 54 -3.79 2.59 -13.85
N VAL A 55 -2.45 2.74 -13.67
CA VAL A 55 -1.49 2.06 -14.54
C VAL A 55 -1.51 0.55 -14.24
N PRO A 56 -1.76 -0.31 -15.23
CA PRO A 56 -2.10 -1.72 -14.98
C PRO A 56 -0.91 -2.55 -14.45
N SER A 57 0.31 -2.22 -14.80
CA SER A 57 1.48 -3.01 -14.38
C SER A 57 2.72 -2.15 -14.14
N ASP A 58 3.69 -2.69 -13.37
CA ASP A 58 5.00 -2.05 -13.15
C ASP A 58 5.74 -1.87 -14.49
N ARG A 59 5.60 -2.81 -15.43
CA ARG A 59 6.20 -2.70 -16.77
C ARG A 59 5.69 -1.48 -17.53
N VAL A 60 4.39 -1.22 -17.47
CA VAL A 60 3.78 -0.05 -18.12
C VAL A 60 4.23 1.23 -17.41
N LEU A 61 4.29 1.24 -16.08
CA LEU A 61 4.80 2.37 -15.31
C LEU A 61 6.25 2.72 -15.71
N VAL A 62 7.14 1.74 -15.73
CA VAL A 62 8.54 1.92 -16.13
C VAL A 62 8.63 2.54 -17.53
N ARG A 63 7.85 2.03 -18.49
CA ARG A 63 7.80 2.58 -19.84
C ARG A 63 7.33 4.03 -19.88
N GLN A 64 6.35 4.40 -19.03
CA GLN A 64 5.90 5.78 -18.89
C GLN A 64 6.96 6.68 -18.27
N LEU A 65 7.68 6.21 -17.24
CA LEU A 65 8.79 6.94 -16.63
C LEU A 65 9.95 7.19 -17.62
N TRP A 66 10.17 6.27 -18.57
CA TRP A 66 11.15 6.50 -19.64
C TRP A 66 10.73 7.61 -20.61
N LYS A 67 9.43 7.70 -20.93
CA LYS A 67 8.91 8.60 -21.95
C LYS A 67 8.58 10.00 -21.43
N ASP A 68 8.29 10.15 -20.14
CA ASP A 68 7.75 11.40 -19.59
C ASP A 68 8.63 11.96 -18.47
N PRO A 69 9.40 13.03 -18.76
CA PRO A 69 10.25 13.70 -17.78
C PRO A 69 9.49 14.30 -16.59
N ARG A 70 8.20 14.63 -16.75
CA ARG A 70 7.37 15.18 -15.65
C ARG A 70 7.10 14.11 -14.61
N LEU A 71 6.78 12.88 -15.06
CA LEU A 71 6.59 11.75 -14.14
C LEU A 71 7.87 11.41 -13.39
N ARG A 72 9.02 11.54 -14.04
CA ARG A 72 10.33 11.35 -13.41
C ARG A 72 10.54 12.35 -12.26
N ARG A 73 10.26 13.64 -12.49
CA ARG A 73 10.36 14.68 -11.44
C ARG A 73 9.45 14.40 -10.26
N ILE A 74 8.19 14.01 -10.51
CA ILE A 74 7.24 13.61 -9.44
C ILE A 74 7.81 12.48 -8.58
N CYS A 75 8.55 11.56 -9.20
CA CYS A 75 9.15 10.40 -8.54
C CYS A 75 10.59 10.66 -8.04
N ASP A 76 11.03 11.91 -7.93
CA ASP A 76 12.36 12.30 -7.47
C ASP A 76 13.51 11.63 -8.26
N ILE A 77 13.30 11.38 -9.55
CA ILE A 77 14.31 10.83 -10.46
C ILE A 77 15.04 11.99 -11.12
N GLU A 78 16.32 12.08 -10.88
CA GLU A 78 17.17 13.13 -11.43
C GLU A 78 17.30 13.03 -12.96
N LYS A 79 17.63 14.15 -13.62
CA LYS A 79 17.67 14.24 -15.07
C LYS A 79 18.62 13.22 -15.70
N ASN A 80 19.75 12.96 -15.05
CA ASN A 80 20.81 12.06 -15.52
C ASN A 80 20.68 10.63 -14.97
N GLU A 81 19.68 10.36 -14.14
CA GLU A 81 19.44 9.02 -13.61
C GLU A 81 18.48 8.21 -14.50
N PRO A 82 18.72 6.91 -14.70
CA PRO A 82 17.75 6.05 -15.36
C PRO A 82 16.50 5.89 -14.48
N PRO A 83 15.29 5.72 -15.07
CA PRO A 83 14.08 5.42 -14.31
C PRO A 83 14.18 4.15 -13.48
N TYR A 84 13.30 4.02 -12.49
CA TYR A 84 13.19 2.80 -11.68
C TYR A 84 12.87 1.60 -12.56
N GLY A 85 13.66 0.53 -12.45
CA GLY A 85 13.37 -0.74 -13.10
C GLY A 85 12.30 -1.55 -12.35
N ILE A 86 11.75 -2.57 -13.02
CA ILE A 86 10.73 -3.47 -12.43
C ILE A 86 11.26 -4.14 -11.15
N ALA A 87 12.55 -4.55 -11.15
CA ALA A 87 13.19 -5.14 -9.99
C ALA A 87 13.21 -4.18 -8.79
N VAL A 88 13.53 -2.89 -9.00
CA VAL A 88 13.53 -1.86 -7.94
C VAL A 88 12.14 -1.73 -7.32
N LEU A 89 11.09 -1.66 -8.14
CA LEU A 89 9.70 -1.57 -7.68
C LEU A 89 9.28 -2.82 -6.89
N SER A 90 9.65 -4.00 -7.36
CA SER A 90 9.35 -5.27 -6.69
C SER A 90 10.10 -5.41 -5.37
N MET A 91 11.40 -5.13 -5.35
CA MET A 91 12.23 -5.22 -4.15
C MET A 91 11.83 -4.19 -3.09
N PHE A 92 11.39 -2.99 -3.50
CA PHE A 92 10.85 -2.00 -2.59
C PHE A 92 9.68 -2.57 -1.77
N ARG A 93 8.69 -3.19 -2.43
CA ARG A 93 7.54 -3.79 -1.73
C ARG A 93 7.96 -4.86 -0.72
N LYS A 94 8.95 -5.70 -1.09
CA LYS A 94 9.48 -6.74 -0.19
C LYS A 94 10.22 -6.16 1.01
N ARG A 95 11.05 -5.13 0.79
CA ARG A 95 11.85 -4.51 1.87
C ARG A 95 11.02 -3.71 2.84
N VAL A 96 10.10 -2.88 2.33
CA VAL A 96 9.26 -2.03 3.18
C VAL A 96 8.28 -2.88 3.99
N GLY A 97 7.69 -3.89 3.36
CA GLY A 97 6.72 -4.79 3.99
C GLY A 97 5.39 -4.13 4.34
N PRO A 98 4.40 -4.94 4.72
CA PRO A 98 3.06 -4.45 5.01
C PRO A 98 3.01 -3.59 6.29
N GLU A 99 3.79 -3.92 7.31
CA GLU A 99 3.76 -3.22 8.60
C GLU A 99 4.16 -1.74 8.49
N ARG A 100 5.26 -1.44 7.78
CA ARG A 100 5.69 -0.06 7.56
C ARG A 100 4.71 0.71 6.71
N LEU A 101 4.14 0.08 5.67
CA LEU A 101 3.08 0.71 4.88
C LEU A 101 1.85 1.02 5.72
N MET A 102 1.47 0.12 6.64
CA MET A 102 0.36 0.37 7.56
C MET A 102 0.64 1.53 8.52
N ARG A 103 1.87 1.67 9.03
CA ARG A 103 2.25 2.85 9.86
C ARG A 103 2.06 4.17 9.09
N ILE A 104 2.40 4.20 7.80
CA ILE A 104 2.19 5.39 6.95
C ILE A 104 0.69 5.67 6.79
N VAL A 105 -0.12 4.63 6.57
CA VAL A 105 -1.59 4.76 6.45
C VAL A 105 -2.20 5.24 7.77
N ASP A 106 -1.82 4.62 8.90
CA ASP A 106 -2.32 5.00 10.22
C ASP A 106 -1.97 6.47 10.56
N HIS A 107 -0.77 6.92 10.19
CA HIS A 107 -0.38 8.33 10.34
C HIS A 107 -1.25 9.26 9.49
N ALA A 108 -1.50 8.91 8.24
CA ALA A 108 -2.37 9.71 7.35
C ALA A 108 -3.81 9.80 7.88
N ILE A 109 -4.36 8.69 8.38
CA ILE A 109 -5.67 8.64 9.04
C ILE A 109 -5.66 9.54 10.27
N GLY A 110 -4.64 9.48 11.11
CA GLY A 110 -4.48 10.33 12.29
C GLY A 110 -4.45 11.83 11.94
N LEU A 111 -3.82 12.21 10.82
CA LEU A 111 -3.85 13.59 10.33
C LEU A 111 -5.28 14.02 9.93
N LEU A 112 -6.04 13.15 9.28
CA LEU A 112 -7.42 13.43 8.89
C LEU A 112 -8.35 13.56 10.11
N VAL A 113 -8.14 12.74 11.14
CA VAL A 113 -8.86 12.86 12.42
C VAL A 113 -8.55 14.19 13.10
N ARG A 114 -7.25 14.55 13.25
CA ARG A 114 -6.84 15.83 13.85
C ARG A 114 -7.38 17.05 13.10
N LYS A 115 -7.54 16.96 11.78
CA LYS A 115 -8.13 18.00 10.94
C LYS A 115 -9.67 17.99 10.94
N GLY A 116 -10.30 17.15 11.76
CA GLY A 116 -11.77 17.02 11.84
C GLY A 116 -12.44 16.49 10.58
N ARG A 117 -11.66 15.88 9.66
CA ARG A 117 -12.19 15.29 8.43
C ARG A 117 -12.83 13.92 8.67
N ILE A 118 -12.34 13.22 9.67
CA ILE A 118 -12.88 11.95 10.16
C ILE A 118 -13.35 12.20 11.61
N LYS A 119 -14.65 12.11 11.85
CA LYS A 119 -15.23 12.26 13.20
C LYS A 119 -15.35 10.91 13.90
N GLY A 120 -15.75 9.87 13.17
CA GLY A 120 -15.92 8.51 13.64
C GLY A 120 -17.01 8.34 14.67
N GLU A 121 -18.07 9.12 14.53
CA GLU A 121 -19.30 9.01 15.33
C GLU A 121 -20.06 7.72 15.00
N ALA A 122 -20.05 7.33 13.73
CA ALA A 122 -20.60 6.06 13.25
C ALA A 122 -19.61 5.38 12.30
N LEU A 123 -19.41 4.08 12.46
CA LEU A 123 -18.51 3.29 11.64
C LEU A 123 -19.30 2.23 10.87
N ALA A 124 -19.09 2.17 9.57
CA ALA A 124 -19.48 1.03 8.75
C ALA A 124 -18.32 0.04 8.69
N LEU A 125 -18.61 -1.24 8.91
CA LEU A 125 -17.64 -2.33 8.82
C LEU A 125 -18.05 -3.24 7.65
N ASP A 126 -17.09 -3.50 6.77
CA ASP A 126 -17.28 -4.40 5.64
C ASP A 126 -16.01 -5.20 5.37
N SER A 127 -16.16 -6.26 4.61
CA SER A 127 -15.03 -7.08 4.20
C SER A 127 -15.12 -7.45 2.73
N THR A 128 -13.99 -7.42 2.04
CA THR A 128 -13.89 -7.86 0.67
C THR A 128 -12.87 -8.99 0.51
N PHE A 129 -13.17 -9.90 -0.41
CA PHE A 129 -12.30 -11.04 -0.70
C PHE A 129 -11.19 -10.64 -1.66
N ILE A 130 -9.96 -11.03 -1.32
CA ILE A 130 -8.77 -10.85 -2.17
C ILE A 130 -8.29 -12.23 -2.59
N LYS A 131 -8.39 -12.54 -3.87
CA LYS A 131 -7.94 -13.81 -4.43
C LYS A 131 -6.42 -13.92 -4.37
N ALA A 132 -5.90 -15.03 -3.83
CA ALA A 132 -4.48 -15.34 -3.86
C ALA A 132 -4.09 -15.92 -5.21
N HIS A 133 -2.93 -15.49 -5.73
CA HIS A 133 -2.30 -16.10 -6.90
C HIS A 133 -1.39 -17.29 -6.48
N SER A 134 -1.87 -18.11 -5.56
CA SER A 134 -1.16 -19.27 -5.06
C SER A 134 -1.56 -20.51 -5.83
N ARG A 135 -0.59 -21.39 -6.10
CA ARG A 135 -0.80 -22.70 -6.71
C ARG A 135 -0.63 -23.78 -5.66
N ARG A 136 -1.41 -24.85 -5.78
CA ARG A 136 -1.18 -26.05 -4.99
C ARG A 136 0.14 -26.69 -5.43
N ASN A 137 1.02 -26.96 -4.47
CA ASN A 137 2.23 -27.70 -4.74
C ASN A 137 1.87 -29.20 -4.79
N LEU A 138 1.82 -29.75 -5.99
CA LEU A 138 1.45 -31.13 -6.22
C LEU A 138 2.61 -32.10 -5.91
N ASP A 139 3.86 -31.64 -6.08
CA ASP A 139 5.04 -32.48 -5.98
C ASP A 139 5.40 -32.82 -4.52
N ASN A 140 5.19 -31.89 -3.59
CA ASN A 140 5.63 -32.04 -2.20
C ASN A 140 4.50 -32.27 -1.19
N ARG A 141 3.23 -32.33 -1.61
CA ARG A 141 2.05 -32.39 -0.73
C ARG A 141 2.01 -31.35 0.39
N THR A 142 2.84 -30.31 0.30
CA THR A 142 3.07 -29.28 1.33
C THR A 142 2.06 -28.12 1.30
N GLY A 143 0.94 -28.30 0.58
CA GLY A 143 -0.11 -27.31 0.53
C GLY A 143 0.09 -26.28 -0.61
N TYR A 144 -0.21 -25.03 -0.34
CA TYR A 144 -0.17 -23.96 -1.32
C TYR A 144 1.17 -23.21 -1.26
N SER A 145 1.60 -22.64 -2.39
CA SER A 145 2.82 -21.82 -2.47
C SER A 145 2.76 -20.55 -1.59
N ASP A 146 1.56 -20.18 -1.17
CA ASP A 146 1.30 -19.15 -0.17
C ASP A 146 0.67 -19.82 1.07
N PRO A 147 1.46 -20.10 2.12
CA PRO A 147 1.04 -20.89 3.27
C PRO A 147 0.03 -20.17 4.17
N GLU A 148 -0.12 -18.85 4.04
CA GLU A 148 -1.07 -18.07 4.83
C GLU A 148 -2.44 -17.96 4.16
N SER A 149 -2.52 -18.21 2.85
CA SER A 149 -3.79 -18.17 2.13
C SER A 149 -4.70 -19.33 2.52
N ARG A 150 -5.98 -19.08 2.63
CA ARG A 150 -7.02 -20.11 2.96
C ARG A 150 -8.20 -20.01 2.00
N VAL A 151 -8.93 -21.12 1.90
CA VAL A 151 -10.18 -21.14 1.14
C VAL A 151 -11.26 -20.42 1.91
N GLY A 152 -11.84 -19.42 1.30
CA GLY A 152 -12.96 -18.64 1.87
C GLY A 152 -14.06 -18.41 0.85
N ARG A 153 -15.17 -17.83 1.30
CA ARG A 153 -16.30 -17.47 0.43
C ARG A 153 -15.97 -16.18 -0.31
N ALA A 154 -15.76 -16.25 -1.62
CA ALA A 154 -15.89 -15.13 -2.53
C ALA A 154 -17.38 -14.87 -2.83
N VAL A 155 -17.72 -13.87 -3.65
CA VAL A 155 -19.12 -13.45 -3.84
C VAL A 155 -20.03 -14.61 -4.25
N LYS A 156 -19.64 -15.44 -5.21
CA LYS A 156 -20.43 -16.57 -5.74
C LYS A 156 -19.74 -17.93 -5.60
N THR A 157 -18.45 -17.96 -5.31
CA THR A 157 -17.60 -19.16 -5.31
C THR A 157 -16.82 -19.27 -4.01
N ARG A 158 -16.22 -20.43 -3.77
CA ARG A 158 -15.15 -20.59 -2.78
C ARG A 158 -13.82 -20.51 -3.50
N ASP A 159 -12.96 -19.64 -3.06
CA ASP A 159 -11.65 -19.41 -3.66
C ASP A 159 -10.56 -19.33 -2.60
N LEU A 160 -9.31 -19.52 -3.01
CA LEU A 160 -8.16 -19.37 -2.15
C LEU A 160 -7.78 -17.89 -2.05
N GLY A 161 -7.59 -17.39 -0.83
CA GLY A 161 -7.23 -15.99 -0.67
C GLY A 161 -7.22 -15.45 0.74
N TYR A 162 -7.44 -14.17 0.80
CA TYR A 162 -7.49 -13.34 2.00
C TYR A 162 -8.78 -12.55 2.06
N ARG A 163 -9.08 -12.01 3.22
CA ARG A 163 -10.16 -11.08 3.43
C ARG A 163 -9.62 -9.75 3.97
N LEU A 164 -9.89 -8.68 3.25
CA LEU A 164 -9.63 -7.33 3.73
C LEU A 164 -10.85 -6.86 4.52
N HIS A 165 -10.68 -6.64 5.81
CA HIS A 165 -11.68 -6.02 6.66
C HIS A 165 -11.39 -4.52 6.74
N LEU A 166 -12.40 -3.70 6.53
CA LEU A 166 -12.30 -2.26 6.47
C LEU A 166 -13.34 -1.62 7.39
N ALA A 167 -12.90 -0.69 8.23
CA ALA A 167 -13.76 0.23 8.94
C ALA A 167 -13.73 1.59 8.25
N VAL A 168 -14.90 2.13 7.96
CA VAL A 168 -15.10 3.41 7.27
C VAL A 168 -15.93 4.32 8.16
N ASP A 169 -15.56 5.58 8.25
CA ASP A 169 -16.39 6.60 8.89
C ASP A 169 -17.63 6.85 8.02
N ALA A 170 -18.81 6.55 8.55
CA ALA A 170 -20.06 6.55 7.80
C ALA A 170 -20.42 7.93 7.22
N ARG A 171 -19.89 9.01 7.80
CA ARG A 171 -20.20 10.37 7.36
C ARG A 171 -19.24 10.87 6.28
N SER A 172 -17.96 10.61 6.43
CA SER A 172 -16.94 11.09 5.48
C SER A 172 -16.57 10.05 4.41
N GLU A 173 -17.08 8.82 4.54
CA GLU A 173 -16.74 7.66 3.70
C GLU A 173 -15.22 7.36 3.64
N MET A 174 -14.47 7.90 4.61
CA MET A 174 -13.03 7.70 4.66
C MET A 174 -12.66 6.47 5.48
N PRO A 175 -11.64 5.69 5.04
CA PRO A 175 -11.15 4.56 5.80
C PRO A 175 -10.56 5.02 7.13
N VAL A 176 -10.90 4.32 8.19
CA VAL A 176 -10.47 4.60 9.57
C VAL A 176 -9.50 3.53 10.07
N ALA A 177 -9.73 2.30 9.70
CA ALA A 177 -8.85 1.19 10.03
C ALA A 177 -9.03 0.06 9.01
N MET A 178 -7.96 -0.71 8.81
CA MET A 178 -8.00 -1.88 7.94
C MET A 178 -7.15 -3.02 8.52
N THR A 179 -7.53 -4.25 8.20
CA THR A 179 -6.73 -5.45 8.47
C THR A 179 -6.96 -6.49 7.38
N VAL A 180 -5.92 -7.25 7.10
CA VAL A 180 -5.99 -8.40 6.20
C VAL A 180 -5.86 -9.67 7.02
N ALA A 181 -6.69 -10.64 6.73
CA ALA A 181 -6.69 -11.95 7.38
C ALA A 181 -6.86 -13.06 6.36
N SER A 182 -6.56 -14.29 6.75
CA SER A 182 -6.85 -15.46 5.92
C SER A 182 -8.35 -15.58 5.65
N ALA A 183 -8.73 -15.99 4.45
CA ALA A 183 -10.13 -15.93 4.01
C ALA A 183 -11.13 -16.77 4.81
N ASN A 184 -10.65 -17.72 5.61
CA ASN A 184 -11.48 -18.57 6.48
C ASN A 184 -11.68 -18.01 7.90
N GLU A 185 -11.04 -16.89 8.23
CA GLU A 185 -11.19 -16.31 9.56
C GLU A 185 -12.53 -15.60 9.74
N ASN A 186 -13.05 -15.66 10.97
CA ASN A 186 -14.35 -15.08 11.31
C ASN A 186 -14.29 -13.55 11.34
N GLU A 187 -15.23 -12.92 10.68
CA GLU A 187 -15.38 -11.47 10.59
C GLU A 187 -15.48 -10.76 11.95
N LYS A 188 -16.20 -11.36 12.91
CA LYS A 188 -16.42 -10.79 14.25
C LYS A 188 -15.10 -10.56 15.00
N LYS A 189 -14.12 -11.47 14.83
CA LYS A 189 -12.80 -11.35 15.46
C LYS A 189 -12.05 -10.10 14.96
N HIS A 190 -12.20 -9.77 13.68
CA HIS A 190 -11.52 -8.64 13.05
C HIS A 190 -12.24 -7.32 13.27
N SER A 191 -13.57 -7.33 13.36
CA SER A 191 -14.37 -6.13 13.69
C SER A 191 -13.96 -5.53 15.03
N LEU A 192 -13.79 -6.36 16.06
CA LEU A 192 -13.33 -5.90 17.38
C LEU A 192 -11.89 -5.34 17.31
N LYS A 193 -10.99 -5.98 16.57
CA LYS A 193 -9.62 -5.50 16.34
C LYS A 193 -9.58 -4.13 15.68
N LEU A 194 -10.41 -3.90 14.67
CA LEU A 194 -10.53 -2.62 13.97
C LEU A 194 -11.05 -1.52 14.91
N PHE A 195 -12.04 -1.85 15.73
CA PHE A 195 -12.58 -0.92 16.72
C PHE A 195 -11.54 -0.51 17.77
N LEU A 196 -10.82 -1.47 18.35
CA LEU A 196 -9.76 -1.21 19.34
C LEU A 196 -8.59 -0.41 18.74
N ARG A 197 -8.24 -0.67 17.49
CA ARG A 197 -7.19 0.09 16.79
C ARG A 197 -7.55 1.56 16.64
N ARG A 198 -8.83 1.86 16.41
CA ARG A 198 -9.33 3.22 16.39
C ARG A 198 -9.22 3.94 17.73
N LEU A 199 -9.54 3.27 18.84
CA LEU A 199 -9.47 3.87 20.17
C LEU A 199 -8.04 4.29 20.54
N ARG A 200 -7.04 3.59 20.02
CA ARG A 200 -5.61 3.92 20.23
C ARG A 200 -5.09 5.07 19.34
N ALA A 201 -5.84 5.45 18.32
CA ALA A 201 -5.48 6.54 17.40
C ALA A 201 -6.04 7.93 17.83
N LYS A 202 -6.78 7.99 18.94
CA LYS A 202 -7.18 9.21 19.63
C LYS A 202 -6.09 9.63 20.61
#